data_e0437646327a56c96001b647cbd57612
#
_entry.id   e0437646327a56c96001b647cbd57612
#
_cell.length_a   1.000
_cell.length_b   1.000
_cell.length_c   1.000
_cell.angle_alpha   90.00
_cell.angle_beta   90.00
_cell.angle_gamma   90.00
#
_symmetry.space_group_name_H-M   'P 1'
#
loop_
_entity.id
_entity.type
_entity.pdbx_description
1 polymer ?
#
loop_
_entity_poly.entity_id
_entity_poly.type
_entity_poly.pdbx_seq_one_letter_code
_entity_poly.pdbx_strand_id
1 'polypeptide(L)'
;MSSLPLLIHTKYLAFEWGKSTVDYFRKYAAKHGLDLFVFHEPEVIDIVQCQGYVIVSGVDLLWLKHVVTELEPLKLQIVLLNGELWNYRENISHIIFDQKSLLRNSLEVLHRHNRTNTAFFGALKHDTSDAVKENYFADCFQWDDIYSITDSIEDCFAQFWRKAAQYDSVICANDGIAVYFMQRCFANGLSIPEDLYLIGNGNLWLSSHVTPTISTAAYDRKSMTEVTAQICGLTTANTSISSIDVFMKATVIERASTGAFTDSVMMNNEYLYPYNPAEHGILSLDIPPEIHHIQTLSQIFSSCSSQQLEIYRQLVNGESYQTISDAVYITVDAVKYHVKKIYKLLDIHSRKELCTLLDHYRIVL
;
A
#
# COMPACT_ATOMS: atom_id res chain seq x y z
N MET A 1 21.94 -13.21 16.02
CA MET A 1 21.31 -12.94 14.70
C MET A 1 22.25 -12.06 13.91
N SER A 2 22.80 -12.53 12.79
CA SER A 2 23.70 -11.74 11.92
C SER A 2 23.10 -11.51 10.53
N SER A 3 21.98 -12.17 10.20
CA SER A 3 21.29 -12.04 8.91
C SER A 3 19.78 -11.93 9.09
N LEU A 4 19.11 -11.43 8.06
CA LEU A 4 17.65 -11.37 7.91
C LEU A 4 17.27 -12.05 6.58
N PRO A 5 16.92 -13.34 6.59
CA PRO A 5 16.44 -14.04 5.41
C PRO A 5 14.97 -13.70 5.15
N LEU A 6 14.69 -13.00 4.05
CA LEU A 6 13.36 -12.59 3.63
C LEU A 6 12.99 -13.30 2.32
N LEU A 7 12.04 -14.23 2.38
CA LEU A 7 11.42 -14.83 1.22
C LEU A 7 10.16 -14.03 0.87
N ILE A 8 10.19 -13.35 -0.25
CA ILE A 8 9.08 -12.49 -0.68
C ILE A 8 8.59 -12.86 -2.07
N HIS A 9 7.28 -13.07 -2.20
CA HIS A 9 6.66 -13.41 -3.47
C HIS A 9 6.86 -12.30 -4.52
N THR A 10 7.33 -12.65 -5.71
CA THR A 10 7.63 -11.68 -6.79
C THR A 10 6.41 -10.83 -7.15
N LYS A 11 5.23 -11.43 -7.22
CA LYS A 11 3.98 -10.69 -7.48
C LYS A 11 3.67 -9.66 -6.40
N TYR A 12 4.11 -9.87 -5.16
CA TYR A 12 3.91 -8.91 -4.08
C TYR A 12 4.76 -7.66 -4.28
N LEU A 13 5.93 -7.77 -4.91
CA LEU A 13 6.77 -6.64 -5.31
C LEU A 13 6.14 -5.76 -6.40
N ALA A 14 5.12 -6.26 -7.10
CA ALA A 14 4.30 -5.46 -7.99
C ALA A 14 3.49 -4.36 -7.26
N PHE A 15 3.35 -4.46 -5.92
CA PHE A 15 2.66 -3.47 -5.11
C PHE A 15 3.64 -2.59 -4.33
N GLU A 16 3.24 -1.35 -4.10
CA GLU A 16 3.98 -0.42 -3.23
C GLU A 16 4.23 -1.03 -1.84
N TRP A 17 3.30 -1.84 -1.36
CA TRP A 17 3.40 -2.58 -0.11
C TRP A 17 4.58 -3.54 -0.05
N GLY A 18 4.74 -4.38 -1.04
CA GLY A 18 5.83 -5.35 -1.10
C GLY A 18 7.19 -4.67 -1.18
N LYS A 19 7.31 -3.65 -2.03
CA LYS A 19 8.54 -2.85 -2.15
C LYS A 19 8.92 -2.20 -0.83
N SER A 20 7.95 -1.55 -0.19
CA SER A 20 8.20 -0.90 1.10
C SER A 20 8.59 -1.92 2.19
N THR A 21 8.03 -3.13 2.18
CA THR A 21 8.44 -4.19 3.11
C THR A 21 9.93 -4.48 2.98
N VAL A 22 10.44 -4.72 1.76
CA VAL A 22 11.88 -4.94 1.53
C VAL A 22 12.72 -3.75 1.99
N ASP A 23 12.27 -2.52 1.71
CA ASP A 23 13.01 -1.31 2.10
C ASP A 23 13.08 -1.12 3.61
N TYR A 24 12.02 -1.40 4.34
CA TYR A 24 12.05 -1.34 5.80
C TYR A 24 12.98 -2.40 6.39
N PHE A 25 12.99 -3.62 5.88
CA PHE A 25 13.96 -4.65 6.30
C PHE A 25 15.39 -4.26 5.95
N ARG A 26 15.64 -3.64 4.79
CA ARG A 26 16.95 -3.14 4.40
C ARG A 26 17.44 -2.03 5.34
N LYS A 27 16.59 -1.05 5.64
CA LYS A 27 16.90 0.03 6.61
C LYS A 27 17.17 -0.54 8.00
N TYR A 28 16.38 -1.52 8.43
CA TYR A 28 16.57 -2.19 9.71
C TYR A 28 17.92 -2.95 9.74
N ALA A 29 18.20 -3.74 8.71
CA ALA A 29 19.45 -4.48 8.60
C ALA A 29 20.67 -3.56 8.64
N ALA A 30 20.67 -2.48 7.84
CA ALA A 30 21.74 -1.49 7.82
C ALA A 30 21.96 -0.83 9.20
N LYS A 31 20.87 -0.48 9.89
CA LYS A 31 20.92 0.13 11.23
C LYS A 31 21.53 -0.80 12.29
N HIS A 32 21.29 -2.11 12.16
CA HIS A 32 21.70 -3.11 13.15
C HIS A 32 22.94 -3.93 12.75
N GLY A 33 23.57 -3.61 11.61
CA GLY A 33 24.75 -4.34 11.10
C GLY A 33 24.45 -5.78 10.73
N LEU A 34 23.26 -6.04 10.16
CA LEU A 34 22.81 -7.35 9.72
C LEU A 34 22.88 -7.46 8.19
N ASP A 35 23.09 -8.67 7.67
CA ASP A 35 22.98 -8.95 6.25
C ASP A 35 21.52 -9.26 5.88
N LEU A 36 20.94 -8.55 4.91
CA LEU A 36 19.64 -8.87 4.35
C LEU A 36 19.79 -9.78 3.13
N PHE A 37 19.24 -10.99 3.21
CA PHE A 37 19.13 -11.90 2.07
C PHE A 37 17.67 -11.93 1.60
N VAL A 38 17.46 -11.59 0.32
CA VAL A 38 16.11 -11.59 -0.28
C VAL A 38 16.02 -12.76 -1.26
N PHE A 39 15.04 -13.63 -1.03
CA PHE A 39 14.70 -14.78 -1.85
C PHE A 39 13.33 -14.60 -2.45
N HIS A 40 13.07 -15.21 -3.60
CA HIS A 40 11.79 -15.13 -4.28
C HIS A 40 11.09 -16.49 -4.42
N GLU A 41 11.88 -17.56 -4.41
CA GLU A 41 11.39 -18.93 -4.48
C GLU A 41 11.98 -19.75 -3.34
N PRO A 42 11.22 -20.68 -2.74
CA PRO A 42 11.70 -21.46 -1.60
C PRO A 42 12.88 -22.38 -1.94
N GLU A 43 13.00 -22.82 -3.20
CA GLU A 43 14.04 -23.76 -3.66
C GLU A 43 15.45 -23.15 -3.68
N VAL A 44 15.56 -21.82 -3.71
CA VAL A 44 16.85 -21.11 -3.73
C VAL A 44 17.32 -20.68 -2.34
N ILE A 45 16.59 -21.06 -1.28
CA ILE A 45 16.94 -20.68 0.09
C ILE A 45 18.22 -21.41 0.53
N ASP A 46 19.21 -20.62 0.93
CA ASP A 46 20.43 -21.12 1.58
C ASP A 46 20.22 -21.19 3.11
N ILE A 47 20.16 -22.43 3.63
CA ILE A 47 19.93 -22.69 5.05
C ILE A 47 21.01 -22.04 5.93
N VAL A 48 22.25 -21.92 5.44
CA VAL A 48 23.35 -21.28 6.17
C VAL A 48 23.05 -19.78 6.39
N GLN A 49 22.49 -19.14 5.39
CA GLN A 49 22.09 -17.73 5.47
C GLN A 49 20.87 -17.53 6.39
N CYS A 50 20.02 -18.55 6.51
CA CYS A 50 18.79 -18.48 7.31
C CYS A 50 19.03 -18.50 8.83
N GLN A 51 20.13 -19.07 9.32
CA GLN A 51 20.43 -19.14 10.76
C GLN A 51 19.30 -19.67 11.64
N GLY A 52 18.51 -20.63 11.13
CA GLY A 52 17.43 -21.30 11.84
C GLY A 52 16.03 -20.67 11.67
N TYR A 53 15.89 -19.59 10.89
CA TYR A 53 14.59 -18.96 10.63
C TYR A 53 14.51 -18.37 9.22
N VAL A 54 13.27 -18.07 8.78
CA VAL A 54 12.98 -17.34 7.54
C VAL A 54 11.72 -16.49 7.71
N ILE A 55 11.78 -15.26 7.20
CA ILE A 55 10.64 -14.35 7.14
C ILE A 55 9.98 -14.55 5.77
N VAL A 56 8.67 -14.78 5.74
CA VAL A 56 7.93 -15.02 4.50
C VAL A 56 6.87 -13.95 4.33
N SER A 57 6.81 -13.34 3.15
CA SER A 57 5.84 -12.30 2.82
C SER A 57 5.22 -12.53 1.44
N GLY A 58 3.89 -12.57 1.38
CA GLY A 58 3.14 -12.75 0.15
C GLY A 58 1.64 -12.69 0.41
N VAL A 59 0.87 -12.49 -0.66
CA VAL A 59 -0.61 -12.39 -0.62
C VAL A 59 -1.30 -13.57 -1.29
N ASP A 60 -0.57 -14.39 -2.05
CA ASP A 60 -1.12 -15.54 -2.75
C ASP A 60 -1.14 -16.76 -1.82
N LEU A 61 -2.33 -17.22 -1.46
CA LEU A 61 -2.51 -18.34 -0.54
C LEU A 61 -1.95 -19.66 -1.07
N LEU A 62 -1.99 -19.89 -2.40
CA LEU A 62 -1.44 -21.11 -2.99
C LEU A 62 0.07 -21.09 -2.93
N TRP A 63 0.68 -19.95 -3.22
CA TRP A 63 2.13 -19.76 -3.07
C TRP A 63 2.57 -19.91 -1.60
N LEU A 64 1.85 -19.30 -0.65
CA LEU A 64 2.16 -19.46 0.78
C LEU A 64 2.09 -20.93 1.23
N LYS A 65 1.09 -21.68 0.78
CA LYS A 65 0.99 -23.13 1.07
C LYS A 65 2.16 -23.91 0.49
N HIS A 66 2.54 -23.61 -0.76
CA HIS A 66 3.72 -24.22 -1.39
C HIS A 66 4.99 -23.92 -0.60
N VAL A 67 5.24 -22.63 -0.27
CA VAL A 67 6.39 -22.21 0.52
C VAL A 67 6.48 -22.95 1.86
N VAL A 68 5.38 -23.01 2.61
CA VAL A 68 5.36 -23.72 3.91
C VAL A 68 5.69 -25.19 3.72
N THR A 69 5.18 -25.83 2.68
CA THR A 69 5.46 -27.25 2.38
C THR A 69 6.94 -27.49 2.04
N GLU A 70 7.54 -26.63 1.22
CA GLU A 70 8.95 -26.74 0.85
C GLU A 70 9.92 -26.42 2.02
N LEU A 71 9.51 -25.53 2.93
CA LEU A 71 10.33 -25.17 4.09
C LEU A 71 10.21 -26.17 5.27
N GLU A 72 9.16 -26.95 5.34
CA GLU A 72 8.92 -27.90 6.45
C GLU A 72 10.09 -28.87 6.70
N PRO A 73 10.71 -29.51 5.65
CA PRO A 73 11.85 -30.40 5.85
C PRO A 73 13.10 -29.70 6.39
N LEU A 74 13.22 -28.39 6.20
CA LEU A 74 14.38 -27.60 6.61
C LEU A 74 14.38 -27.28 8.11
N LYS A 75 13.25 -27.52 8.81
CA LYS A 75 13.07 -27.27 10.24
C LYS A 75 13.39 -25.83 10.67
N LEU A 76 13.14 -24.89 9.79
CA LEU A 76 13.28 -23.46 10.07
C LEU A 76 12.09 -22.94 10.87
N GLN A 77 12.33 -21.96 11.73
CA GLN A 77 11.26 -21.11 12.28
C GLN A 77 10.78 -20.18 11.16
N ILE A 78 9.48 -20.19 10.89
CA ILE A 78 8.89 -19.37 9.85
C ILE A 78 8.13 -18.20 10.50
N VAL A 79 8.37 -16.98 10.04
CA VAL A 79 7.58 -15.80 10.45
C VAL A 79 6.82 -15.28 9.23
N LEU A 80 5.50 -15.49 9.22
CA LEU A 80 4.63 -15.05 8.13
C LEU A 80 4.21 -13.59 8.33
N LEU A 81 4.51 -12.72 7.36
CA LEU A 81 4.00 -11.35 7.29
C LEU A 81 2.71 -11.33 6.47
N ASN A 82 1.71 -10.60 6.93
CA ASN A 82 0.35 -10.55 6.37
C ASN A 82 -0.41 -11.88 6.50
N GLY A 83 0.08 -12.78 7.36
CA GLY A 83 -0.55 -14.07 7.57
C GLY A 83 -1.91 -13.88 8.26
N GLU A 84 -2.95 -14.42 7.65
CA GLU A 84 -4.15 -14.77 8.39
C GLU A 84 -3.85 -16.05 9.18
N LEU A 85 -4.51 -16.23 10.34
CA LEU A 85 -4.41 -17.46 11.15
C LEU A 85 -5.03 -18.68 10.44
N TRP A 86 -4.59 -18.96 9.21
CA TRP A 86 -5.16 -20.06 8.42
C TRP A 86 -4.48 -21.40 8.65
N ASN A 87 -3.37 -21.42 9.38
CA ASN A 87 -2.61 -22.66 9.55
C ASN A 87 -1.79 -22.63 10.84
N TYR A 88 -2.42 -23.03 11.96
CA TYR A 88 -1.66 -23.29 13.17
C TYR A 88 -0.76 -24.51 12.92
N ARG A 89 0.53 -24.28 12.78
CA ARG A 89 1.56 -25.33 12.79
C ARG A 89 2.64 -24.94 13.79
N GLU A 90 3.24 -25.92 14.41
CA GLU A 90 4.48 -25.72 15.16
C GLU A 90 5.52 -25.06 14.27
N ASN A 91 6.29 -24.15 14.82
CA ASN A 91 7.34 -23.37 14.15
C ASN A 91 6.85 -22.29 13.15
N ILE A 92 5.57 -21.94 13.11
CA ILE A 92 5.09 -20.81 12.30
C ILE A 92 4.53 -19.72 13.21
N SER A 93 5.20 -18.57 13.21
CA SER A 93 4.75 -17.33 13.87
C SER A 93 4.07 -16.42 12.85
N HIS A 94 3.13 -15.60 13.30
CA HIS A 94 2.38 -14.72 12.41
C HIS A 94 2.47 -13.25 12.84
N ILE A 95 2.66 -12.36 11.88
CA ILE A 95 2.40 -10.93 11.99
C ILE A 95 1.09 -10.67 11.25
N ILE A 96 0.04 -10.43 12.00
CA ILE A 96 -1.33 -10.31 11.51
C ILE A 96 -1.74 -8.84 11.49
N PHE A 97 -2.26 -8.38 10.37
CA PHE A 97 -2.84 -7.04 10.27
C PHE A 97 -4.28 -7.06 10.77
N ASP A 98 -4.53 -6.41 11.90
CA ASP A 98 -5.85 -6.33 12.51
C ASP A 98 -6.79 -5.42 11.68
N GLN A 99 -7.44 -6.03 10.67
CA GLN A 99 -8.38 -5.34 9.79
C GLN A 99 -9.57 -4.73 10.55
N LYS A 100 -9.95 -5.32 11.70
CA LYS A 100 -11.00 -4.76 12.55
C LYS A 100 -10.55 -3.47 13.21
N SER A 101 -9.29 -3.41 13.68
CA SER A 101 -8.74 -2.17 14.25
C SER A 101 -8.68 -1.04 13.22
N LEU A 102 -8.45 -1.38 11.97
CA LEU A 102 -8.41 -0.42 10.86
C LEU A 102 -9.75 0.28 10.68
N LEU A 103 -10.85 -0.48 10.57
CA LEU A 103 -12.20 0.08 10.45
C LEU A 103 -12.65 0.78 11.72
N ARG A 104 -12.44 0.16 12.90
CA ARG A 104 -12.80 0.78 14.18
C ARG A 104 -12.16 2.15 14.35
N ASN A 105 -10.85 2.27 14.10
CA ASN A 105 -10.15 3.52 14.28
C ASN A 105 -10.58 4.56 13.22
N SER A 106 -10.91 4.13 12.00
CA SER A 106 -11.49 5.00 10.97
C SER A 106 -12.87 5.55 11.40
N LEU A 107 -13.74 4.68 11.93
CA LEU A 107 -15.05 5.08 12.45
C LEU A 107 -14.92 6.00 13.67
N GLU A 108 -13.96 5.77 14.55
CA GLU A 108 -13.68 6.64 15.70
C GLU A 108 -13.27 8.06 15.24
N VAL A 109 -12.47 8.18 14.17
CA VAL A 109 -12.14 9.48 13.56
C VAL A 109 -13.39 10.14 13.02
N LEU A 110 -14.20 9.45 12.23
CA LEU A 110 -15.43 10.00 11.65
C LEU A 110 -16.41 10.45 12.75
N HIS A 111 -16.62 9.66 13.80
CA HIS A 111 -17.47 10.01 14.93
C HIS A 111 -16.97 11.26 15.68
N ARG A 112 -15.65 11.44 15.85
CA ARG A 112 -15.10 12.67 16.44
C ARG A 112 -15.44 13.93 15.64
N HIS A 113 -15.63 13.77 14.33
CA HIS A 113 -16.08 14.84 13.43
C HIS A 113 -17.60 14.88 13.24
N ASN A 114 -18.37 14.19 14.09
CA ASN A 114 -19.84 14.07 14.01
C ASN A 114 -20.34 13.49 12.67
N ARG A 115 -19.54 12.62 12.04
CA ARG A 115 -19.92 11.87 10.84
C ARG A 115 -20.37 10.48 11.29
N THR A 116 -21.67 10.19 11.15
CA THR A 116 -22.31 8.99 11.71
C THR A 116 -22.99 8.11 10.66
N ASN A 117 -23.20 8.64 9.47
CA ASN A 117 -23.82 7.93 8.35
C ASN A 117 -22.73 7.52 7.36
N THR A 118 -22.06 6.40 7.64
CA THR A 118 -20.89 5.95 6.90
C THR A 118 -21.24 4.83 5.94
N ALA A 119 -20.72 4.88 4.70
CA ALA A 119 -20.71 3.75 3.79
C ALA A 119 -19.30 3.11 3.71
N PHE A 120 -19.26 1.81 3.41
CA PHE A 120 -18.03 1.11 3.05
C PHE A 120 -18.02 0.83 1.55
N PHE A 121 -16.96 1.24 0.84
CA PHE A 121 -16.91 1.22 -0.61
C PHE A 121 -15.71 0.49 -1.18
N GLY A 122 -15.97 -0.36 -2.17
CA GLY A 122 -14.95 -0.88 -3.08
C GLY A 122 -14.28 -2.16 -2.60
N ALA A 123 -14.90 -2.96 -1.71
CA ALA A 123 -14.37 -4.26 -1.34
C ALA A 123 -14.32 -5.20 -2.56
N LEU A 124 -13.24 -5.95 -2.69
CA LEU A 124 -13.05 -6.96 -3.73
C LEU A 124 -13.62 -8.31 -3.26
N LYS A 125 -14.53 -8.88 -4.03
CA LYS A 125 -15.31 -10.08 -3.68
C LYS A 125 -14.50 -11.31 -3.23
N HIS A 126 -13.28 -11.44 -3.71
CA HIS A 126 -12.41 -12.61 -3.42
C HIS A 126 -11.19 -12.26 -2.58
N ASP A 127 -11.13 -11.03 -2.05
CA ASP A 127 -10.07 -10.62 -1.13
C ASP A 127 -10.47 -10.95 0.31
N THR A 128 -9.67 -11.77 0.98
CA THR A 128 -9.95 -12.22 2.35
C THR A 128 -9.88 -11.08 3.35
N SER A 129 -8.99 -10.11 3.13
CA SER A 129 -8.88 -8.94 4.01
C SER A 129 -10.08 -8.01 3.87
N ASP A 130 -10.61 -7.87 2.65
CA ASP A 130 -11.83 -7.09 2.40
C ASP A 130 -13.06 -7.79 2.99
N ALA A 131 -13.16 -9.11 2.90
CA ALA A 131 -14.23 -9.88 3.55
C ALA A 131 -14.26 -9.68 5.08
N VAL A 132 -13.10 -9.62 5.75
CA VAL A 132 -13.02 -9.31 7.18
C VAL A 132 -13.51 -7.89 7.49
N LYS A 133 -13.17 -6.92 6.63
CA LYS A 133 -13.64 -5.53 6.77
C LYS A 133 -15.15 -5.42 6.56
N GLU A 134 -15.70 -6.07 5.53
CA GLU A 134 -17.15 -6.08 5.27
C GLU A 134 -17.93 -6.65 6.44
N ASN A 135 -17.54 -7.82 6.96
CA ASN A 135 -18.20 -8.45 8.11
C ASN A 135 -18.16 -7.54 9.35
N TYR A 136 -17.00 -6.93 9.65
CA TYR A 136 -16.90 -6.04 10.80
C TYR A 136 -17.72 -4.75 10.59
N PHE A 137 -17.76 -4.21 9.36
CA PHE A 137 -18.57 -3.05 9.04
C PHE A 137 -20.07 -3.36 9.17
N ALA A 138 -20.51 -4.54 8.71
CA ALA A 138 -21.90 -4.99 8.84
C ALA A 138 -22.32 -5.21 10.30
N ASP A 139 -21.38 -5.54 11.20
CA ASP A 139 -21.66 -5.61 12.65
C ASP A 139 -21.93 -4.22 13.26
N CYS A 140 -21.41 -3.14 12.64
CA CYS A 140 -21.58 -1.76 13.11
C CYS A 140 -22.70 -1.01 12.40
N PHE A 141 -22.98 -1.35 11.13
CA PHE A 141 -23.94 -0.71 10.24
C PHE A 141 -24.87 -1.74 9.57
N GLN A 142 -25.41 -1.40 8.40
CA GLN A 142 -26.24 -2.32 7.64
C GLN A 142 -25.46 -2.88 6.44
N TRP A 143 -25.79 -4.10 6.01
CA TRP A 143 -25.24 -4.66 4.77
C TRP A 143 -25.54 -3.79 3.55
N ASP A 144 -26.65 -3.08 3.56
CA ASP A 144 -27.07 -2.13 2.52
C ASP A 144 -26.17 -0.89 2.39
N ASP A 145 -25.28 -0.66 3.36
CA ASP A 145 -24.30 0.43 3.37
C ASP A 145 -22.91 -0.04 2.88
N ILE A 146 -22.81 -1.29 2.42
CA ILE A 146 -21.59 -1.88 1.85
C ILE A 146 -21.74 -1.99 0.34
N TYR A 147 -20.77 -1.42 -0.38
CA TYR A 147 -20.70 -1.40 -1.84
C TYR A 147 -19.47 -2.18 -2.30
N SER A 148 -19.67 -3.44 -2.66
CA SER A 148 -18.62 -4.34 -3.11
C SER A 148 -18.53 -4.37 -4.63
N ILE A 149 -17.31 -4.54 -5.15
CA ILE A 149 -17.07 -4.68 -6.59
C ILE A 149 -17.37 -6.13 -6.99
N THR A 150 -18.46 -6.32 -7.75
CA THR A 150 -18.89 -7.63 -8.28
C THR A 150 -18.57 -7.78 -9.76
N ASP A 151 -18.95 -6.80 -10.58
CA ASP A 151 -18.79 -6.81 -12.03
C ASP A 151 -17.81 -5.72 -12.47
N SER A 152 -18.10 -4.46 -12.10
CA SER A 152 -17.22 -3.32 -12.38
C SER A 152 -17.24 -2.32 -11.22
N ILE A 153 -16.19 -1.51 -11.13
CA ILE A 153 -16.14 -0.44 -10.14
C ILE A 153 -17.11 0.70 -10.49
N GLU A 154 -17.42 0.88 -11.75
CA GLU A 154 -18.44 1.83 -12.23
C GLU A 154 -19.83 1.43 -11.74
N ASP A 155 -20.20 0.17 -11.84
CA ASP A 155 -21.48 -0.34 -11.34
C ASP A 155 -21.56 -0.21 -9.81
N CYS A 156 -20.46 -0.51 -9.13
CA CYS A 156 -20.32 -0.32 -7.69
C CYS A 156 -20.58 1.16 -7.32
N PHE A 157 -19.95 2.10 -8.03
CA PHE A 157 -20.17 3.52 -7.81
C PHE A 157 -21.60 3.96 -8.15
N ALA A 158 -22.18 3.43 -9.24
CA ALA A 158 -23.57 3.75 -9.61
C ALA A 158 -24.59 3.27 -8.55
N GLN A 159 -24.32 2.15 -7.88
CA GLN A 159 -25.14 1.69 -6.74
C GLN A 159 -25.02 2.64 -5.55
N PHE A 160 -23.80 3.01 -5.16
CA PHE A 160 -23.56 4.00 -4.11
C PHE A 160 -24.26 5.33 -4.42
N TRP A 161 -24.12 5.83 -5.66
CA TRP A 161 -24.63 7.13 -6.08
C TRP A 161 -26.15 7.28 -5.89
N ARG A 162 -26.90 6.21 -6.02
CA ARG A 162 -28.36 6.21 -5.80
C ARG A 162 -28.76 6.56 -4.36
N LYS A 163 -27.84 6.31 -3.41
CA LYS A 163 -28.05 6.55 -1.99
C LYS A 163 -27.07 7.60 -1.42
N ALA A 164 -26.24 8.25 -2.23
CA ALA A 164 -25.16 9.12 -1.80
C ALA A 164 -25.61 10.21 -0.80
N ALA A 165 -26.80 10.78 -0.99
CA ALA A 165 -27.36 11.80 -0.10
C ALA A 165 -27.68 11.31 1.33
N GLN A 166 -27.62 10.01 1.60
CA GLN A 166 -27.83 9.42 2.93
C GLN A 166 -26.55 9.38 3.76
N TYR A 167 -25.38 9.52 3.12
CA TYR A 167 -24.08 9.39 3.76
C TYR A 167 -23.40 10.73 3.97
N ASP A 168 -22.71 10.86 5.07
CA ASP A 168 -21.85 12.00 5.40
C ASP A 168 -20.35 11.61 5.37
N SER A 169 -20.07 10.32 5.20
CA SER A 169 -18.70 9.78 5.15
C SER A 169 -18.62 8.44 4.42
N VAL A 170 -17.44 8.15 3.87
CA VAL A 170 -17.13 6.88 3.21
C VAL A 170 -15.76 6.39 3.64
N ILE A 171 -15.68 5.09 3.94
CA ILE A 171 -14.42 4.37 4.12
C ILE A 171 -14.22 3.49 2.87
N CYS A 172 -13.11 3.66 2.16
CA CYS A 172 -12.76 2.85 1.00
C CYS A 172 -11.88 1.67 1.38
N ALA A 173 -12.02 0.56 0.68
CA ALA A 173 -11.26 -0.68 0.93
C ALA A 173 -9.73 -0.47 0.83
N ASN A 174 -9.27 0.43 -0.04
CA ASN A 174 -7.88 0.88 -0.13
C ASN A 174 -7.76 2.30 -0.73
N ASP A 175 -6.55 2.87 -0.71
CA ASP A 175 -6.30 4.23 -1.19
C ASP A 175 -6.47 4.39 -2.71
N GLY A 176 -6.20 3.36 -3.51
CA GLY A 176 -6.44 3.41 -4.96
C GLY A 176 -7.93 3.55 -5.27
N ILE A 177 -8.76 2.81 -4.54
CA ILE A 177 -10.23 2.92 -4.60
C ILE A 177 -10.68 4.29 -4.08
N ALA A 178 -10.05 4.82 -3.03
CA ALA A 178 -10.39 6.16 -2.51
C ALA A 178 -10.09 7.27 -3.53
N VAL A 179 -8.99 7.18 -4.28
CA VAL A 179 -8.68 8.12 -5.38
C VAL A 179 -9.73 8.03 -6.48
N TYR A 180 -10.07 6.82 -6.92
CA TYR A 180 -11.13 6.62 -7.91
C TYR A 180 -12.49 7.20 -7.42
N PHE A 181 -12.89 6.84 -6.21
CA PHE A 181 -14.14 7.30 -5.59
C PHE A 181 -14.20 8.83 -5.54
N MET A 182 -13.13 9.47 -5.06
CA MET A 182 -13.01 10.92 -4.99
C MET A 182 -13.20 11.58 -6.37
N GLN A 183 -12.58 11.04 -7.41
CA GLN A 183 -12.74 11.55 -8.78
C GLN A 183 -14.19 11.45 -9.26
N ARG A 184 -14.83 10.30 -8.99
CA ARG A 184 -16.24 10.11 -9.37
C ARG A 184 -17.18 11.03 -8.63
N CYS A 185 -16.91 11.32 -7.34
CA CYS A 185 -17.64 12.30 -6.56
C CYS A 185 -17.55 13.69 -7.20
N PHE A 186 -16.35 14.17 -7.48
CA PHE A 186 -16.17 15.49 -8.11
C PHE A 186 -16.81 15.58 -9.50
N ALA A 187 -16.70 14.53 -10.32
CA ALA A 187 -17.33 14.48 -11.65
C ALA A 187 -18.88 14.58 -11.57
N ASN A 188 -19.47 14.21 -10.44
CA ASN A 188 -20.89 14.27 -10.18
C ASN A 188 -21.32 15.46 -9.28
N GLY A 189 -20.39 16.39 -8.99
CA GLY A 189 -20.69 17.63 -8.27
C GLY A 189 -20.69 17.52 -6.75
N LEU A 190 -20.19 16.42 -6.17
CA LEU A 190 -20.06 16.25 -4.72
C LEU A 190 -18.65 16.61 -4.28
N SER A 191 -18.52 17.46 -3.27
CA SER A 191 -17.24 17.97 -2.77
C SER A 191 -16.72 17.17 -1.57
N ILE A 192 -15.39 16.98 -1.50
CA ILE A 192 -14.70 16.36 -0.39
C ILE A 192 -13.66 17.38 0.12
N PRO A 193 -13.69 17.76 1.40
CA PRO A 193 -14.46 17.19 2.53
C PRO A 193 -15.82 17.84 2.80
N GLU A 194 -16.25 18.88 2.06
CA GLU A 194 -17.37 19.74 2.40
C GLU A 194 -18.67 18.94 2.53
N ASP A 195 -19.01 18.13 1.52
CA ASP A 195 -20.24 17.34 1.49
C ASP A 195 -20.05 15.96 2.11
N LEU A 196 -18.88 15.34 1.89
CA LEU A 196 -18.59 13.96 2.26
C LEU A 196 -17.15 13.80 2.78
N TYR A 197 -16.97 13.17 3.93
CA TYR A 197 -15.65 12.78 4.41
C TYR A 197 -15.21 11.47 3.77
N LEU A 198 -13.91 11.36 3.49
CA LEU A 198 -13.33 10.18 2.83
C LEU A 198 -12.12 9.68 3.59
N ILE A 199 -12.10 8.36 3.88
CA ILE A 199 -10.95 7.66 4.44
C ILE A 199 -10.57 6.50 3.52
N GLY A 200 -9.31 6.46 3.10
CA GLY A 200 -8.70 5.35 2.39
C GLY A 200 -7.99 4.36 3.32
N ASN A 201 -7.20 3.48 2.74
CA ASN A 201 -6.52 2.42 3.47
C ASN A 201 -5.22 2.01 2.78
N GLY A 202 -4.10 2.00 3.54
CA GLY A 202 -2.80 1.53 3.08
C GLY A 202 -1.70 2.58 3.09
N ASN A 203 -2.02 3.88 3.15
CA ASN A 203 -1.10 5.00 3.09
C ASN A 203 -0.18 4.93 1.85
N LEU A 204 -0.80 4.76 0.67
CA LEU A 204 -0.09 4.83 -0.61
C LEU A 204 0.44 6.24 -0.86
N TRP A 205 1.47 6.36 -1.69
CA TRP A 205 2.06 7.65 -2.07
C TRP A 205 0.98 8.64 -2.56
N LEU A 206 0.07 8.19 -3.42
CA LEU A 206 -1.01 9.03 -3.95
C LEU A 206 -1.91 9.63 -2.88
N SER A 207 -2.16 8.93 -1.75
CA SER A 207 -3.05 9.46 -0.72
C SER A 207 -2.58 10.80 -0.14
N SER A 208 -1.26 11.06 -0.17
CA SER A 208 -0.65 12.33 0.25
C SER A 208 -0.36 13.31 -0.90
N HIS A 209 -0.53 12.89 -2.15
CA HIS A 209 -0.16 13.67 -3.34
C HIS A 209 -1.33 13.94 -4.31
N VAL A 210 -2.55 13.78 -3.84
CA VAL A 210 -3.77 14.21 -4.55
C VAL A 210 -4.43 15.39 -3.83
N THR A 211 -5.31 16.10 -4.51
CA THR A 211 -6.03 17.24 -3.91
C THR A 211 -7.55 17.01 -3.93
N PRO A 212 -8.19 16.99 -2.74
CA PRO A 212 -7.63 17.04 -1.39
C PRO A 212 -6.81 15.78 -1.05
N THR A 213 -5.81 15.90 -0.16
CA THR A 213 -5.06 14.74 0.35
C THR A 213 -5.97 13.81 1.15
N ILE A 214 -5.82 12.51 0.93
CA ILE A 214 -6.72 11.49 1.47
C ILE A 214 -6.26 11.03 2.85
N SER A 215 -7.14 11.13 3.84
CA SER A 215 -6.99 10.49 5.14
C SER A 215 -6.98 8.97 4.96
N THR A 216 -6.11 8.26 5.66
CA THR A 216 -5.91 6.84 5.40
C THR A 216 -5.59 6.08 6.67
N ALA A 217 -6.14 4.88 6.82
CA ALA A 217 -5.74 3.98 7.87
C ALA A 217 -4.55 3.12 7.41
N ALA A 218 -3.54 2.98 8.27
CA ALA A 218 -2.32 2.26 7.92
C ALA A 218 -1.67 1.59 9.12
N TYR A 219 -0.87 0.57 8.84
CA TYR A 219 -0.02 -0.10 9.83
C TYR A 219 1.38 0.53 9.83
N ASP A 220 1.97 0.67 11.03
CA ASP A 220 3.36 1.11 11.17
C ASP A 220 4.32 0.01 10.72
N ARG A 221 4.86 0.15 9.53
CA ARG A 221 5.78 -0.82 8.91
C ARG A 221 7.13 -0.88 9.62
N LYS A 222 7.57 0.23 10.21
CA LYS A 222 8.79 0.25 10.99
C LYS A 222 8.64 -0.64 12.23
N SER A 223 7.58 -0.42 13.01
CA SER A 223 7.26 -1.27 14.16
C SER A 223 7.03 -2.72 13.75
N MET A 224 6.37 -2.98 12.62
CA MET A 224 6.20 -4.32 12.07
C MET A 224 7.56 -5.00 11.84
N THR A 225 8.51 -4.32 11.21
CA THR A 225 9.84 -4.86 10.93
C THR A 225 10.61 -5.14 12.24
N GLU A 226 10.56 -4.22 13.20
CA GLU A 226 11.19 -4.37 14.50
C GLU A 226 10.61 -5.56 15.29
N VAL A 227 9.29 -5.70 15.34
CA VAL A 227 8.60 -6.83 16.00
C VAL A 227 8.93 -8.16 15.29
N THR A 228 8.94 -8.18 13.96
CA THR A 228 9.32 -9.38 13.20
C THR A 228 10.73 -9.86 13.56
N ALA A 229 11.70 -8.95 13.59
CA ALA A 229 13.07 -9.30 13.96
C ALA A 229 13.18 -9.78 15.43
N GLN A 230 12.39 -9.20 16.35
CA GLN A 230 12.33 -9.65 17.74
C GLN A 230 11.75 -11.07 17.85
N ILE A 231 10.69 -11.39 17.10
CA ILE A 231 10.11 -12.74 17.07
C ILE A 231 11.15 -13.74 16.56
N CYS A 232 11.83 -13.44 15.45
CA CYS A 232 12.92 -14.28 14.94
C CYS A 232 13.98 -14.56 16.00
N GLY A 233 14.41 -13.54 16.73
CA GLY A 233 15.38 -13.68 17.81
C GLY A 233 14.87 -14.52 18.98
N LEU A 234 13.61 -14.31 19.40
CA LEU A 234 13.02 -15.05 20.53
C LEU A 234 12.79 -16.52 20.21
N THR A 235 12.24 -16.85 19.06
CA THR A 235 11.92 -18.23 18.66
C THR A 235 13.18 -19.05 18.37
N THR A 236 14.24 -18.45 17.85
CA THR A 236 15.52 -19.14 17.63
C THR A 236 16.35 -19.32 18.90
N ALA A 237 16.31 -18.34 19.82
CA ALA A 237 17.05 -18.41 21.07
C ALA A 237 16.40 -19.29 22.12
N ASN A 238 15.09 -19.55 22.03
CA ASN A 238 14.35 -20.32 23.01
C ASN A 238 13.50 -21.42 22.35
N THR A 239 14.02 -22.62 22.35
CA THR A 239 13.39 -23.81 21.77
C THR A 239 12.08 -24.25 22.48
N SER A 240 11.76 -23.68 23.63
CA SER A 240 10.47 -23.90 24.31
C SER A 240 9.32 -23.06 23.73
N ILE A 241 9.64 -22.09 22.84
CA ILE A 241 8.65 -21.30 22.15
C ILE A 241 8.40 -21.92 20.76
N SER A 242 7.23 -22.47 20.54
CA SER A 242 6.87 -23.06 19.25
C SER A 242 6.48 -21.99 18.22
N SER A 243 5.72 -20.97 18.62
CA SER A 243 5.28 -19.86 17.76
C SER A 243 4.87 -18.63 18.57
N ILE A 244 4.80 -17.48 17.91
CA ILE A 244 4.33 -16.21 18.47
C ILE A 244 3.44 -15.52 17.42
N ASP A 245 2.20 -15.23 17.78
CA ASP A 245 1.27 -14.51 16.94
C ASP A 245 1.08 -13.08 17.47
N VAL A 246 1.27 -12.09 16.60
CA VAL A 246 1.15 -10.67 16.93
C VAL A 246 0.13 -10.00 16.03
N PHE A 247 -0.82 -9.30 16.62
CA PHE A 247 -1.80 -8.48 15.91
C PHE A 247 -1.32 -7.02 15.87
N MET A 248 -1.02 -6.55 14.65
CA MET A 248 -0.63 -5.16 14.41
C MET A 248 -1.88 -4.28 14.27
N LYS A 249 -1.98 -3.24 15.10
CA LYS A 249 -3.08 -2.27 15.03
C LYS A 249 -2.80 -1.23 13.96
N ALA A 250 -3.83 -0.85 13.21
CA ALA A 250 -3.77 0.30 12.31
C ALA A 250 -3.91 1.62 13.09
N THR A 251 -3.38 2.69 12.50
CA THR A 251 -3.63 4.08 12.93
C THR A 251 -4.20 4.86 11.75
N VAL A 252 -5.01 5.89 12.03
CA VAL A 252 -5.51 6.78 10.98
C VAL A 252 -4.63 8.01 10.89
N ILE A 253 -4.18 8.31 9.68
CA ILE A 253 -3.47 9.54 9.33
C ILE A 253 -4.52 10.47 8.75
N GLU A 254 -4.94 11.45 9.55
CA GLU A 254 -5.93 12.44 9.15
C GLU A 254 -5.31 13.47 8.20
N ARG A 255 -6.00 13.76 7.09
CA ARG A 255 -5.61 14.72 6.06
C ARG A 255 -6.81 15.54 5.60
N ALA A 256 -6.67 16.28 4.50
CA ALA A 256 -7.69 17.20 4.00
C ALA A 256 -9.05 16.55 3.73
N SER A 257 -9.11 15.28 3.31
CA SER A 257 -10.38 14.59 3.02
C SER A 257 -11.27 14.32 4.24
N THR A 258 -10.77 14.58 5.47
CA THR A 258 -11.54 14.61 6.71
C THR A 258 -11.46 15.97 7.41
N GLY A 259 -11.16 17.03 6.65
CA GLY A 259 -11.09 18.41 7.17
C GLY A 259 -9.86 18.73 8.01
N ALA A 260 -8.87 17.86 8.07
CA ALA A 260 -7.64 18.15 8.78
C ALA A 260 -6.75 19.08 7.94
N PHE A 261 -6.48 20.27 8.44
CA PHE A 261 -5.51 21.21 7.86
C PHE A 261 -4.12 20.96 8.45
N THR A 262 -3.61 19.77 8.36
CA THR A 262 -2.21 19.54 8.65
C THR A 262 -1.43 19.78 7.39
N ASP A 263 -0.45 20.69 7.45
CA ASP A 263 0.66 20.66 6.51
C ASP A 263 1.12 19.20 6.48
N SER A 264 0.86 18.54 5.36
CA SER A 264 1.21 17.14 5.19
C SER A 264 2.68 17.03 5.53
N VAL A 265 2.99 16.36 6.64
CA VAL A 265 4.33 15.82 6.82
C VAL A 265 4.47 14.88 5.65
N MET A 266 5.08 15.36 4.58
CA MET A 266 5.49 14.55 3.45
C MET A 266 6.34 13.46 4.07
N MET A 267 5.76 12.28 4.29
CA MET A 267 6.60 11.12 4.52
C MET A 267 7.39 10.97 3.23
N ASN A 268 8.67 11.35 3.28
CA ASN A 268 9.63 11.01 2.24
C ASN A 268 9.76 9.48 2.23
N ASN A 269 8.80 8.84 1.62
CA ASN A 269 8.88 7.43 1.28
C ASN A 269 9.72 7.33 0.02
N GLU A 270 11.01 7.69 0.12
CA GLU A 270 11.98 7.30 -0.90
C GLU A 270 12.10 5.77 -0.86
N TYR A 271 11.30 5.10 -1.68
CA TYR A 271 11.47 3.68 -1.90
C TYR A 271 12.72 3.48 -2.76
N LEU A 272 13.70 2.80 -2.21
CA LEU A 272 14.97 2.49 -2.89
C LEU A 272 14.79 1.46 -4.03
N TYR A 273 13.60 0.90 -4.20
CA TYR A 273 13.31 -0.10 -5.22
C TYR A 273 12.82 0.59 -6.49
N PRO A 274 13.58 0.54 -7.60
CA PRO A 274 13.13 1.11 -8.86
C PRO A 274 11.89 0.35 -9.36
N TYR A 275 10.95 1.09 -9.94
CA TYR A 275 9.82 0.50 -10.65
C TYR A 275 10.34 -0.36 -11.82
N ASN A 276 9.95 -1.63 -11.85
CA ASN A 276 10.28 -2.55 -12.93
C ASN A 276 8.98 -3.05 -13.59
N PRO A 277 8.65 -2.60 -14.82
CA PRO A 277 7.42 -3.01 -15.53
C PRO A 277 7.31 -4.54 -15.73
N ALA A 278 8.44 -5.25 -15.82
CA ALA A 278 8.46 -6.70 -16.03
C ALA A 278 8.01 -7.50 -14.79
N GLU A 279 7.99 -6.90 -13.61
CA GLU A 279 7.53 -7.52 -12.36
C GLU A 279 6.00 -7.45 -12.18
N HIS A 280 5.30 -6.74 -13.07
CA HIS A 280 3.82 -6.66 -13.09
C HIS A 280 3.22 -7.92 -13.74
N GLY A 281 3.56 -9.09 -13.24
CA GLY A 281 2.80 -10.30 -13.53
C GLY A 281 1.37 -10.13 -12.96
N ILE A 282 0.38 -10.46 -13.77
CA ILE A 282 -1.04 -10.43 -13.42
C ILE A 282 -1.22 -11.17 -12.10
N LEU A 283 -1.51 -10.42 -11.02
CA LEU A 283 -2.04 -11.05 -9.82
C LEU A 283 -3.40 -11.61 -10.18
N SER A 284 -3.69 -12.79 -9.69
CA SER A 284 -5.02 -13.40 -9.79
C SER A 284 -6.07 -12.71 -8.90
N LEU A 285 -5.80 -11.51 -8.42
CA LEU A 285 -6.80 -10.63 -7.84
C LEU A 285 -7.49 -9.94 -9.01
N ASP A 286 -8.80 -10.07 -9.10
CA ASP A 286 -9.64 -9.38 -10.10
C ASP A 286 -9.71 -7.87 -9.76
N ILE A 287 -8.54 -7.20 -9.79
CA ILE A 287 -8.45 -5.76 -9.55
C ILE A 287 -8.96 -5.04 -10.80
N PRO A 288 -9.95 -4.15 -10.67
CA PRO A 288 -10.42 -3.35 -11.80
C PRO A 288 -9.27 -2.61 -12.49
N PRO A 289 -9.27 -2.55 -13.85
CA PRO A 289 -8.21 -1.88 -14.61
C PRO A 289 -7.94 -0.44 -14.16
N GLU A 290 -8.98 0.28 -13.78
CA GLU A 290 -8.88 1.67 -13.28
C GLU A 290 -8.08 1.74 -11.98
N ILE A 291 -8.34 0.83 -11.06
CA ILE A 291 -7.62 0.74 -9.79
C ILE A 291 -6.19 0.30 -10.00
N HIS A 292 -5.97 -0.68 -10.89
CA HIS A 292 -4.63 -1.10 -11.27
C HIS A 292 -3.81 0.06 -11.85
N HIS A 293 -4.43 0.88 -12.70
CA HIS A 293 -3.79 2.08 -13.26
C HIS A 293 -3.40 3.09 -12.17
N ILE A 294 -4.33 3.41 -11.25
CA ILE A 294 -4.06 4.31 -10.11
C ILE A 294 -2.92 3.79 -9.22
N GLN A 295 -2.92 2.50 -8.91
CA GLN A 295 -1.85 1.88 -8.12
C GLN A 295 -0.50 1.93 -8.85
N THR A 296 -0.50 1.74 -10.17
CA THR A 296 0.69 1.86 -11.02
C THR A 296 1.26 3.28 -10.98
N LEU A 297 0.40 4.30 -11.09
CA LEU A 297 0.83 5.70 -10.93
C LEU A 297 1.47 5.95 -9.56
N SER A 298 0.84 5.48 -8.49
CA SER A 298 1.40 5.59 -7.14
C SER A 298 2.79 4.97 -7.05
N GLN A 299 2.98 3.78 -7.60
CA GLN A 299 4.28 3.11 -7.60
C GLN A 299 5.35 3.83 -8.42
N ILE A 300 4.99 4.33 -9.60
CA ILE A 300 5.93 5.07 -10.46
C ILE A 300 6.43 6.30 -9.71
N PHE A 301 5.53 7.12 -9.18
CA PHE A 301 5.92 8.35 -8.50
C PHE A 301 6.60 8.10 -7.15
N SER A 302 6.15 7.11 -6.36
CA SER A 302 6.81 6.74 -5.11
C SER A 302 8.23 6.20 -5.30
N SER A 303 8.56 5.69 -6.48
CA SER A 303 9.90 5.22 -6.83
C SER A 303 10.84 6.34 -7.33
N CYS A 304 10.33 7.55 -7.50
CA CYS A 304 11.12 8.70 -7.93
C CYS A 304 11.87 9.31 -6.74
N SER A 305 13.13 9.71 -6.97
CA SER A 305 13.85 10.52 -5.99
C SER A 305 13.25 11.93 -5.88
N SER A 306 13.51 12.63 -4.78
CA SER A 306 13.11 14.03 -4.58
C SER A 306 13.57 14.93 -5.75
N GLN A 307 14.78 14.69 -6.27
CA GLN A 307 15.29 15.42 -7.44
C GLN A 307 14.48 15.12 -8.71
N GLN A 308 14.07 13.85 -8.92
CA GLN A 308 13.24 13.50 -10.07
C GLN A 308 11.83 14.11 -9.97
N LEU A 309 11.22 14.08 -8.80
CA LEU A 309 9.92 14.73 -8.57
C LEU A 309 10.02 16.24 -8.81
N GLU A 310 11.11 16.88 -8.37
CA GLU A 310 11.35 18.29 -8.63
C GLU A 310 11.49 18.60 -10.13
N ILE A 311 12.20 17.77 -10.89
CA ILE A 311 12.30 17.90 -12.36
C ILE A 311 10.89 17.85 -12.99
N TYR A 312 10.07 16.91 -12.57
CA TYR A 312 8.72 16.73 -13.14
C TYR A 312 7.79 17.88 -12.73
N ARG A 313 7.89 18.37 -11.49
CA ARG A 313 7.13 19.52 -11.01
C ARG A 313 7.45 20.77 -11.83
N GLN A 314 8.72 21.09 -12.03
CA GLN A 314 9.12 22.24 -12.84
C GLN A 314 8.74 22.07 -14.32
N LEU A 315 8.85 20.85 -14.85
CA LEU A 315 8.39 20.54 -16.20
C LEU A 315 6.90 20.85 -16.35
N VAL A 316 6.06 20.41 -15.44
CA VAL A 316 4.60 20.65 -15.44
C VAL A 316 4.31 22.16 -15.33
N ASN A 317 5.05 22.90 -14.51
CA ASN A 317 4.91 24.34 -14.33
C ASN A 317 5.38 25.18 -15.55
N GLY A 318 5.96 24.54 -16.57
CA GLY A 318 6.27 25.24 -17.77
C GLY A 318 7.73 25.60 -17.99
N GLU A 319 8.56 25.24 -17.07
CA GLU A 319 9.97 25.59 -17.14
C GLU A 319 10.69 24.93 -18.33
N SER A 320 11.71 25.59 -18.81
CA SER A 320 12.59 25.08 -19.88
C SER A 320 13.55 24.03 -19.30
N TYR A 321 14.05 23.13 -20.14
CA TYR A 321 15.07 22.17 -19.70
C TYR A 321 16.34 22.82 -19.15
N GLN A 322 16.69 24.04 -19.66
CA GLN A 322 17.82 24.81 -19.15
C GLN A 322 17.52 25.30 -17.73
N THR A 323 16.34 25.90 -17.48
CA THR A 323 15.93 26.39 -16.17
C THR A 323 15.91 25.25 -15.15
N ILE A 324 15.33 24.10 -15.54
CA ILE A 324 15.30 22.90 -14.68
C ILE A 324 16.71 22.41 -14.34
N SER A 325 17.59 22.33 -15.37
CA SER A 325 18.99 21.92 -15.22
C SER A 325 19.74 22.79 -14.18
N ASP A 326 19.56 24.09 -14.28
CA ASP A 326 20.19 25.04 -13.36
C ASP A 326 19.62 24.93 -11.93
N ALA A 327 18.30 24.73 -11.81
CA ALA A 327 17.63 24.61 -10.51
C ALA A 327 17.97 23.34 -9.74
N VAL A 328 18.12 22.20 -10.43
CA VAL A 328 18.41 20.90 -9.79
C VAL A 328 19.89 20.48 -9.88
N TYR A 329 20.76 21.36 -10.39
CA TYR A 329 22.23 21.19 -10.48
C TYR A 329 22.66 19.94 -11.25
N ILE A 330 22.03 19.66 -12.40
CA ILE A 330 22.42 18.57 -13.32
C ILE A 330 22.50 19.10 -14.76
N THR A 331 23.02 18.30 -15.69
CA THR A 331 23.09 18.71 -17.10
C THR A 331 21.72 18.69 -17.78
N VAL A 332 21.53 19.51 -18.82
CA VAL A 332 20.31 19.50 -19.66
C VAL A 332 20.01 18.10 -20.23
N ASP A 333 21.07 17.37 -20.59
CA ASP A 333 20.90 16.02 -21.13
C ASP A 333 20.42 15.02 -20.04
N ALA A 334 20.84 15.20 -18.78
CA ALA A 334 20.31 14.44 -17.66
C ALA A 334 18.81 14.75 -17.40
N VAL A 335 18.42 16.03 -17.49
CA VAL A 335 16.98 16.43 -17.45
C VAL A 335 16.20 15.73 -18.55
N LYS A 336 16.67 15.81 -19.81
CA LYS A 336 16.01 15.11 -20.94
C LYS A 336 15.91 13.61 -20.72
N TYR A 337 16.95 12.98 -20.15
CA TYR A 337 16.93 11.56 -19.82
C TYR A 337 15.81 11.24 -18.82
N HIS A 338 15.70 11.99 -17.71
CA HIS A 338 14.64 11.79 -16.71
C HIS A 338 13.24 12.00 -17.30
N VAL A 339 13.05 13.04 -18.11
CA VAL A 339 11.79 13.31 -18.80
C VAL A 339 11.40 12.18 -19.75
N LYS A 340 12.35 11.70 -20.57
CA LYS A 340 12.09 10.55 -21.44
C LYS A 340 11.76 9.28 -20.65
N LYS A 341 12.42 9.07 -19.50
CA LYS A 341 12.18 7.93 -18.62
C LYS A 341 10.76 7.95 -18.07
N ILE A 342 10.29 9.07 -17.52
CA ILE A 342 8.93 9.16 -16.96
C ILE A 342 7.88 9.03 -18.07
N TYR A 343 8.09 9.62 -19.24
CA TYR A 343 7.17 9.48 -20.37
C TYR A 343 7.03 8.01 -20.80
N LYS A 344 8.14 7.28 -20.87
CA LYS A 344 8.12 5.85 -21.17
C LYS A 344 7.39 5.04 -20.10
N LEU A 345 7.58 5.35 -18.81
CA LEU A 345 6.95 4.63 -17.69
C LEU A 345 5.43 4.86 -17.64
N LEU A 346 4.99 6.06 -18.01
CA LEU A 346 3.57 6.45 -18.01
C LEU A 346 2.88 6.18 -19.36
N ASP A 347 3.63 5.68 -20.36
CA ASP A 347 3.16 5.50 -21.75
C ASP A 347 2.57 6.78 -22.36
N ILE A 348 3.26 7.89 -22.17
CA ILE A 348 2.91 9.22 -22.70
C ILE A 348 4.04 9.78 -23.56
N HIS A 349 3.74 10.76 -24.41
CA HIS A 349 4.69 11.26 -25.39
C HIS A 349 4.96 12.76 -25.29
N SER A 350 4.24 13.46 -24.43
CA SER A 350 4.36 14.92 -24.32
C SER A 350 4.13 15.43 -22.91
N ARG A 351 4.67 16.64 -22.65
CA ARG A 351 4.38 17.39 -21.44
C ARG A 351 2.88 17.64 -21.26
N LYS A 352 2.17 17.93 -22.37
CA LYS A 352 0.72 18.14 -22.32
C LYS A 352 -0.01 16.91 -21.80
N GLU A 353 0.38 15.72 -22.25
CA GLU A 353 -0.21 14.45 -21.76
C GLU A 353 0.12 14.24 -20.28
N LEU A 354 1.36 14.55 -19.84
CA LEU A 354 1.70 14.49 -18.41
C LEU A 354 0.81 15.43 -17.59
N CYS A 355 0.67 16.69 -18.00
CA CYS A 355 -0.23 17.63 -17.32
C CYS A 355 -1.68 17.11 -17.27
N THR A 356 -2.20 16.62 -18.40
CA THR A 356 -3.55 16.08 -18.48
C THR A 356 -3.73 14.87 -17.53
N LEU A 357 -2.73 13.98 -17.43
CA LEU A 357 -2.74 12.84 -16.52
C LEU A 357 -2.77 13.27 -15.05
N LEU A 358 -1.87 14.21 -14.69
CA LEU A 358 -1.80 14.72 -13.31
C LEU A 358 -3.09 15.47 -12.92
N ASP A 359 -3.60 16.29 -13.82
CA ASP A 359 -4.87 17.04 -13.62
C ASP A 359 -6.04 16.06 -13.46
N HIS A 360 -6.09 15.02 -14.30
CA HIS A 360 -7.15 14.00 -14.24
C HIS A 360 -7.22 13.36 -12.87
N TYR A 361 -6.07 12.96 -12.30
CA TYR A 361 -5.98 12.35 -10.97
C TYR A 361 -5.77 13.37 -9.85
N ARG A 362 -5.76 14.68 -10.16
CA ARG A 362 -5.48 15.76 -9.21
C ARG A 362 -4.17 15.56 -8.44
N ILE A 363 -3.17 14.98 -9.10
CA ILE A 363 -1.87 14.71 -8.50
C ILE A 363 -1.04 16.00 -8.43
N VAL A 364 -0.50 16.26 -7.26
CA VAL A 364 0.45 17.37 -6.99
C VAL A 364 1.81 16.75 -6.71
N LEU A 365 2.82 17.11 -7.54
CA LEU A 365 4.19 16.63 -7.42
C LEU A 365 5.03 17.49 -6.48
#